data_8356f181c16f0e1c59a4a5a8c4c0bd68
#
_entry.id   8356f181c16f0e1c59a4a5a8c4c0bd68
#
_cell.length_a   1.000
_cell.length_b   1.000
_cell.length_c   1.000
_cell.angle_alpha   90.00
_cell.angle_beta   90.00
_cell.angle_gamma   90.00
#
_symmetry.space_group_name_H-M   'P 1'
#
loop_
_entity.id
_entity.type
_entity.pdbx_description
1 polymer ?
#
loop_
_entity_poly.entity_id
_entity_poly.type
_entity_poly.pdbx_seq_one_letter_code
_entity_poly.pdbx_strand_id
1 'polypeptide(L)'
;MGFLTFEKDNKYLMLHRIKKENDMNKDKWIGIGGKLEKGETPLSCILREALEETGLTLINPCLRGIVDFHSTIYPSERMYLFTCTNFEGNLKDCEEGVLEWVEKDKITSLPLWEGDKIFLEALSNGEKDFKITLNYDGDTLTSFEKAWD
;
A
#
# COMPACT_ATOMS: atom_id res chain seq x y z
N MET A 1 8.74 -6.07 -1.35
CA MET A 1 7.56 -5.49 -1.99
C MET A 1 7.55 -3.98 -1.81
N GLY A 2 7.19 -3.26 -2.83
CA GLY A 2 6.98 -1.83 -2.74
C GLY A 2 5.50 -1.51 -2.62
N PHE A 3 5.15 -0.56 -1.78
CA PHE A 3 3.78 -0.11 -1.57
C PHE A 3 3.75 1.41 -1.61
N LEU A 4 2.80 1.96 -2.33
CA LEU A 4 2.69 3.40 -2.54
C LEU A 4 1.30 3.89 -2.21
N THR A 5 1.25 5.04 -1.55
CA THR A 5 0.01 5.79 -1.36
C THR A 5 0.18 7.17 -1.99
N PHE A 6 -0.64 7.48 -2.99
CA PHE A 6 -0.74 8.84 -3.54
C PHE A 6 -1.60 9.67 -2.61
N GLU A 7 -1.17 10.89 -2.35
CA GLU A 7 -1.92 11.84 -1.53
C GLU A 7 -2.28 13.09 -2.31
N LYS A 8 -3.55 13.51 -2.25
CA LYS A 8 -4.03 14.76 -2.85
C LYS A 8 -5.30 15.20 -2.14
N ASP A 9 -5.38 16.47 -1.77
CA ASP A 9 -6.58 17.07 -1.17
C ASP A 9 -7.12 16.28 0.04
N ASN A 10 -6.21 15.84 0.91
CA ASN A 10 -6.51 15.03 2.11
C ASN A 10 -7.15 13.67 1.77
N LYS A 11 -6.81 13.13 0.60
CA LYS A 11 -7.29 11.81 0.15
C LYS A 11 -6.12 10.92 -0.23
N TYR A 12 -6.34 9.61 -0.14
CA TYR A 12 -5.44 8.60 -0.67
C TYR A 12 -6.07 7.95 -1.91
N LEU A 13 -5.24 7.66 -2.92
CA LEU A 13 -5.68 6.85 -4.05
C LEU A 13 -5.61 5.38 -3.66
N MET A 14 -6.76 4.73 -3.63
CA MET A 14 -6.86 3.33 -3.24
C MET A 14 -7.38 2.48 -4.40
N LEU A 15 -6.93 1.23 -4.42
CA LEU A 15 -7.38 0.23 -5.38
C LEU A 15 -8.36 -0.72 -4.69
N HIS A 16 -9.60 -0.76 -5.17
CA HIS A 16 -10.60 -1.73 -4.72
C HIS A 16 -10.49 -2.99 -5.58
N ARG A 17 -10.02 -4.09 -5.00
CA ARG A 17 -9.70 -5.34 -5.70
C ARG A 17 -10.96 -6.15 -5.97
N ILE A 18 -11.65 -5.86 -7.07
CA ILE A 18 -12.94 -6.51 -7.42
C ILE A 18 -12.95 -7.19 -8.79
N LYS A 19 -11.87 -7.09 -9.57
CA LYS A 19 -11.86 -7.61 -10.95
C LYS A 19 -11.29 -9.02 -11.12
N LYS A 20 -10.61 -9.57 -10.10
CA LYS A 20 -10.05 -10.93 -10.14
C LYS A 20 -10.73 -11.86 -9.13
N GLU A 21 -11.16 -13.04 -9.60
CA GLU A 21 -11.88 -14.01 -8.77
C GLU A 21 -11.01 -14.67 -7.70
N ASN A 22 -9.78 -15.09 -8.05
CA ASN A 22 -8.88 -15.83 -7.15
C ASN A 22 -7.81 -14.93 -6.53
N ASP A 23 -8.24 -13.79 -6.01
CA ASP A 23 -7.35 -12.80 -5.43
C ASP A 23 -7.45 -12.87 -3.90
N MET A 24 -6.31 -13.03 -3.21
CA MET A 24 -6.28 -13.00 -1.74
C MET A 24 -6.75 -11.66 -1.18
N ASN A 25 -6.66 -10.60 -1.98
CA ASN A 25 -7.12 -9.25 -1.64
C ASN A 25 -8.53 -8.96 -2.15
N LYS A 26 -9.27 -9.97 -2.62
CA LYS A 26 -10.59 -9.77 -3.19
C LYS A 26 -11.51 -8.99 -2.26
N ASP A 27 -12.21 -8.01 -2.82
CA ASP A 27 -13.10 -7.07 -2.13
C ASP A 27 -12.41 -6.14 -1.12
N LYS A 28 -11.09 -6.20 -1.00
CA LYS A 28 -10.34 -5.31 -0.12
C LYS A 28 -9.84 -4.08 -0.87
N TRP A 29 -9.64 -3.02 -0.12
CA TRP A 29 -9.02 -1.80 -0.60
C TRP A 29 -7.54 -1.82 -0.22
N ILE A 30 -6.68 -1.60 -1.17
CA ILE A 30 -5.23 -1.59 -0.96
C ILE A 30 -4.59 -0.38 -1.63
N GLY A 31 -3.35 -0.08 -1.27
CA GLY A 31 -2.54 0.89 -1.99
C GLY A 31 -2.00 0.32 -3.30
N ILE A 32 -1.19 1.12 -3.97
CA ILE A 32 -0.56 0.76 -5.23
C ILE A 32 0.79 0.09 -4.94
N GLY A 33 1.15 -0.93 -5.68
CA GLY A 33 2.45 -1.57 -5.51
C GLY A 33 2.46 -3.02 -5.96
N GLY A 34 3.55 -3.69 -5.66
CA GLY A 34 3.73 -5.07 -6.02
C GLY A 34 5.12 -5.59 -5.64
N LYS A 35 5.43 -6.78 -6.12
CA LYS A 35 6.71 -7.43 -5.85
C LYS A 35 7.82 -6.82 -6.69
N LEU A 36 9.03 -6.75 -6.12
CA LEU A 36 10.21 -6.32 -6.84
C LEU A 36 10.55 -7.36 -7.92
N GLU A 37 10.83 -6.88 -9.12
CA GLU A 37 11.40 -7.71 -10.17
C GLU A 37 12.90 -7.83 -9.96
N LYS A 38 13.52 -8.79 -10.63
CA LYS A 38 14.97 -9.02 -10.52
C LYS A 38 15.74 -7.74 -10.85
N GLY A 39 16.62 -7.33 -9.93
CA GLY A 39 17.45 -6.14 -10.11
C GLY A 39 16.76 -4.83 -9.73
N GLU A 40 15.50 -4.86 -9.35
CA GLU A 40 14.80 -3.65 -8.90
C GLU A 40 15.15 -3.26 -7.48
N THR A 41 15.15 -1.96 -7.22
CA THR A 41 15.10 -1.41 -5.86
C THR A 41 13.63 -1.17 -5.47
N PRO A 42 13.33 -0.99 -4.18
CA PRO A 42 11.97 -0.61 -3.78
C PRO A 42 11.46 0.65 -4.50
N LEU A 43 12.32 1.64 -4.69
CA LEU A 43 11.96 2.87 -5.41
C LEU A 43 11.63 2.59 -6.87
N SER A 44 12.47 1.85 -7.60
CA SER A 44 12.20 1.55 -9.00
C SER A 44 10.94 0.69 -9.16
N CYS A 45 10.68 -0.18 -8.20
CA CYS A 45 9.45 -0.98 -8.17
C CYS A 45 8.20 -0.11 -8.11
N ILE A 46 8.13 0.84 -7.19
CA ILE A 46 6.93 1.69 -7.07
C ILE A 46 6.77 2.63 -8.26
N LEU A 47 7.86 3.08 -8.86
CA LEU A 47 7.80 3.89 -10.09
C LEU A 47 7.15 3.10 -11.22
N ARG A 48 7.57 1.86 -11.40
CA ARG A 48 7.02 0.95 -12.42
C ARG A 48 5.56 0.60 -12.13
N GLU A 49 5.27 0.16 -10.91
CA GLU A 49 3.92 -0.27 -10.52
C GLU A 49 2.92 0.89 -10.60
N ALA A 50 3.33 2.10 -10.20
CA ALA A 50 2.47 3.27 -10.30
C ALA A 50 2.08 3.54 -11.75
N LEU A 51 3.04 3.49 -12.66
CA LEU A 51 2.78 3.72 -14.09
C LEU A 51 1.89 2.62 -14.67
N GLU A 52 2.18 1.35 -14.37
CA GLU A 52 1.41 0.20 -14.86
C GLU A 52 -0.02 0.19 -14.33
N GLU A 53 -0.21 0.44 -13.05
CA GLU A 53 -1.53 0.33 -12.41
C GLU A 53 -2.38 1.59 -12.54
N THR A 54 -1.77 2.76 -12.55
CA THR A 54 -2.51 4.03 -12.49
C THR A 54 -2.33 4.94 -13.70
N GLY A 55 -1.26 4.76 -14.46
CA GLY A 55 -0.88 5.69 -15.53
C GLY A 55 -0.17 6.94 -15.05
N LEU A 56 0.10 7.06 -13.75
CA LEU A 56 0.73 8.25 -13.18
C LEU A 56 2.24 8.08 -13.03
N THR A 57 2.97 9.16 -13.27
CA THR A 57 4.41 9.25 -13.08
C THR A 57 4.70 10.00 -11.79
N LEU A 58 5.44 9.36 -10.88
CA LEU A 58 5.76 9.92 -9.57
C LEU A 58 6.88 10.95 -9.66
N ILE A 59 6.76 12.00 -8.86
CA ILE A 59 7.80 13.03 -8.69
C ILE A 59 8.19 13.05 -7.22
N ASN A 60 9.45 12.67 -6.93
CA ASN A 60 10.03 12.65 -5.59
C ASN A 60 9.19 11.89 -4.54
N PRO A 61 8.88 10.61 -4.75
CA PRO A 61 8.21 9.82 -3.72
C PRO A 61 9.07 9.72 -2.48
N CYS A 62 8.41 9.66 -1.32
CA CYS A 62 9.07 9.66 -0.02
C CYS A 62 8.91 8.30 0.67
N LEU A 63 10.03 7.67 1.04
CA LEU A 63 9.98 6.46 1.87
C LEU A 63 9.60 6.84 3.29
N ARG A 64 8.54 6.25 3.81
CA ARG A 64 7.99 6.56 5.12
C ARG A 64 8.34 5.51 6.17
N GLY A 65 8.36 4.26 5.78
CA GLY A 65 8.66 3.18 6.71
C GLY A 65 8.72 1.82 6.06
N ILE A 66 8.93 0.81 6.90
CA ILE A 66 9.00 -0.58 6.51
C ILE A 66 7.94 -1.36 7.28
N VAL A 67 7.24 -2.26 6.59
CA VAL A 67 6.26 -3.14 7.19
C VAL A 67 6.62 -4.58 6.88
N ASP A 68 6.84 -5.38 7.93
CA ASP A 68 7.11 -6.81 7.79
C ASP A 68 5.85 -7.60 8.09
N PHE A 69 5.44 -8.44 7.14
CA PHE A 69 4.31 -9.33 7.26
C PHE A 69 4.76 -10.75 7.57
N HIS A 70 4.18 -11.34 8.60
CA HIS A 70 4.34 -12.76 8.92
C HIS A 70 2.95 -13.40 8.94
N SER A 71 2.84 -14.57 8.35
CA SER A 71 1.56 -15.26 8.23
C SER A 71 1.75 -16.76 8.42
N THR A 72 0.72 -17.43 8.92
CA THR A 72 0.70 -18.90 9.03
C THR A 72 0.42 -19.58 7.70
N ILE A 73 -0.13 -18.88 6.71
CA ILE A 73 -0.53 -19.46 5.42
C ILE A 73 0.16 -18.85 4.21
N TYR A 74 0.63 -17.60 4.30
CA TYR A 74 1.34 -16.93 3.21
C TYR A 74 2.81 -16.74 3.55
N PRO A 75 3.72 -16.66 2.54
CA PRO A 75 5.13 -16.36 2.79
C PRO A 75 5.28 -15.01 3.48
N SER A 76 6.30 -14.90 4.35
CA SER A 76 6.66 -13.62 4.97
C SER A 76 7.16 -12.65 3.91
N GLU A 77 6.76 -11.39 4.03
CA GLU A 77 7.15 -10.34 3.08
C GLU A 77 7.55 -9.07 3.80
N ARG A 78 8.54 -8.37 3.23
CA ARG A 78 8.91 -7.02 3.67
C ARG A 78 8.39 -6.02 2.66
N MET A 79 7.66 -5.02 3.14
CA MET A 79 7.07 -3.97 2.33
C MET A 79 7.73 -2.63 2.65
N TYR A 80 8.21 -1.95 1.60
CA TYR A 80 8.73 -0.58 1.71
C TYR A 80 7.61 0.38 1.37
N LEU A 81 7.24 1.21 2.33
CA LEU A 81 6.05 2.06 2.28
C LEU A 81 6.40 3.48 1.88
N PHE A 82 5.91 3.91 0.72
CA PHE A 82 6.14 5.24 0.17
C PHE A 82 4.85 6.06 0.15
N THR A 83 5.01 7.38 0.19
CA THR A 83 3.93 8.31 -0.14
C THR A 83 4.38 9.25 -1.23
N CYS A 84 3.44 9.77 -2.02
CA CYS A 84 3.74 10.73 -3.09
C CYS A 84 2.61 11.74 -3.21
N THR A 85 2.98 13.03 -3.14
CA THR A 85 2.03 14.13 -3.25
C THR A 85 2.13 14.85 -4.59
N ASN A 86 3.20 14.61 -5.35
CA ASN A 86 3.45 15.25 -6.63
C ASN A 86 3.59 14.20 -7.72
N PHE A 87 2.72 14.26 -8.71
CA PHE A 87 2.67 13.27 -9.80
C PHE A 87 2.06 13.88 -11.05
N GLU A 88 2.36 13.30 -12.21
CA GLU A 88 1.90 13.74 -13.52
C GLU A 88 1.19 12.61 -14.26
N GLY A 89 0.35 12.98 -15.20
CA GLY A 89 -0.37 12.04 -16.06
C GLY A 89 -1.86 11.97 -15.74
N ASN A 90 -2.54 11.03 -16.37
CA ASN A 90 -3.97 10.82 -16.20
C ASN A 90 -4.22 9.40 -15.70
N LEU A 91 -5.16 9.26 -14.77
CA LEU A 91 -5.57 7.95 -14.28
C LEU A 91 -6.12 7.13 -15.44
N LYS A 92 -5.71 5.88 -15.49
CA LYS A 92 -6.23 4.88 -16.43
C LYS A 92 -6.95 3.79 -15.65
N ASP A 93 -7.75 2.97 -16.34
CA ASP A 93 -8.38 1.81 -15.73
C ASP A 93 -7.32 0.78 -15.32
N CYS A 94 -7.49 0.24 -14.12
CA CYS A 94 -6.63 -0.82 -13.61
C CYS A 94 -7.28 -2.17 -13.86
N GLU A 95 -6.50 -3.14 -14.34
CA GLU A 95 -7.01 -4.50 -14.63
C GLU A 95 -7.40 -5.27 -13.36
N GLU A 96 -6.86 -4.89 -12.22
CA GLU A 96 -7.05 -5.60 -10.96
C GLU A 96 -8.24 -5.11 -10.14
N GLY A 97 -8.74 -3.91 -10.43
CA GLY A 97 -9.84 -3.33 -9.68
C GLY A 97 -10.17 -1.92 -10.09
N VAL A 98 -10.83 -1.21 -9.21
CA VAL A 98 -11.27 0.17 -9.42
C VAL A 98 -10.44 1.11 -8.55
N LEU A 99 -9.88 2.16 -9.16
CA LEU A 99 -9.13 3.19 -8.46
C LEU A 99 -10.07 4.30 -8.01
N GLU A 100 -10.00 4.67 -6.74
CA GLU A 100 -10.79 5.77 -6.18
C GLU A 100 -9.99 6.59 -5.18
N TRP A 101 -10.24 7.90 -5.18
CA TRP A 101 -9.71 8.79 -4.15
C TRP A 101 -10.61 8.68 -2.92
N VAL A 102 -10.04 8.30 -1.78
CA VAL A 102 -10.76 8.09 -0.53
C VAL A 102 -10.24 9.07 0.52
N GLU A 103 -11.16 9.76 1.19
CA GLU A 103 -10.79 10.67 2.27
C GLU A 103 -10.06 9.93 3.39
N LYS A 104 -8.98 10.52 3.92
CA LYS A 104 -8.12 9.88 4.93
C LYS A 104 -8.89 9.45 6.17
N ASP A 105 -9.87 10.22 6.60
CA ASP A 105 -10.68 9.91 7.79
C ASP A 105 -11.69 8.78 7.54
N LYS A 106 -11.91 8.39 6.30
CA LYS A 106 -12.83 7.30 5.94
C LYS A 106 -12.14 5.99 5.59
N ILE A 107 -10.82 6.00 5.49
CA ILE A 107 -10.03 4.81 5.08
C ILE A 107 -10.30 3.62 5.99
N THR A 108 -10.31 3.82 7.31
CA THR A 108 -10.45 2.73 8.27
C THR A 108 -11.84 2.11 8.31
N SER A 109 -12.84 2.73 7.66
CA SER A 109 -14.17 2.17 7.54
C SER A 109 -14.33 1.22 6.35
N LEU A 110 -13.34 1.16 5.47
CA LEU A 110 -13.36 0.30 4.29
C LEU A 110 -12.91 -1.13 4.62
N PRO A 111 -13.32 -2.13 3.79
CA PRO A 111 -12.74 -3.47 3.89
C PRO A 111 -11.25 -3.47 3.59
N LEU A 112 -10.45 -3.53 4.64
CA LEU A 112 -8.99 -3.55 4.59
C LEU A 112 -8.48 -4.78 5.34
N TRP A 113 -7.24 -5.19 5.06
CA TRP A 113 -6.50 -6.03 5.99
C TRP A 113 -6.34 -5.23 7.29
N GLU A 114 -6.55 -5.87 8.44
CA GLU A 114 -6.50 -5.17 9.73
C GLU A 114 -5.17 -4.46 9.99
N GLY A 115 -4.06 -5.08 9.56
CA GLY A 115 -2.73 -4.48 9.69
C GLY A 115 -2.54 -3.24 8.82
N ASP A 116 -3.24 -3.16 7.70
CA ASP A 116 -3.15 -1.99 6.82
C ASP A 116 -3.68 -0.73 7.51
N LYS A 117 -4.67 -0.88 8.39
CA LYS A 117 -5.19 0.24 9.19
C LYS A 117 -4.09 0.85 10.07
N ILE A 118 -3.19 0.02 10.59
CA ILE A 118 -2.10 0.45 11.47
C ILE A 118 -1.12 1.35 10.72
N PHE A 119 -0.63 0.91 9.55
CA PHE A 119 0.34 1.73 8.82
C PHE A 119 -0.31 2.92 8.11
N LEU A 120 -1.57 2.81 7.67
CA LEU A 120 -2.29 3.95 7.09
C LEU A 120 -2.52 5.04 8.14
N GLU A 121 -2.81 4.67 9.38
CA GLU A 121 -2.92 5.61 10.50
C GLU A 121 -1.58 6.29 10.78
N ALA A 122 -0.48 5.54 10.78
CA ALA A 122 0.86 6.09 10.95
C ALA A 122 1.17 7.12 9.86
N LEU A 123 0.83 6.83 8.61
CA LEU A 123 1.01 7.77 7.50
C LEU A 123 0.16 9.03 7.71
N SER A 124 -1.11 8.88 8.11
CA SER A 124 -2.01 10.01 8.33
C SER A 124 -1.53 10.91 9.46
N ASN A 125 -0.83 10.35 10.45
CA ASN A 125 -0.23 11.08 11.56
C ASN A 125 1.11 11.72 11.21
N GLY A 126 1.57 11.59 9.96
CA GLY A 126 2.83 12.16 9.51
C GLY A 126 4.09 11.44 10.00
N GLU A 127 3.97 10.22 10.48
CA GLU A 127 5.10 9.44 11.00
C GLU A 127 6.06 9.03 9.88
N LYS A 128 7.34 8.94 10.21
CA LYS A 128 8.42 8.52 9.31
C LYS A 128 9.38 7.59 10.04
N ASP A 129 10.20 6.89 9.25
CA ASP A 129 11.29 6.05 9.75
C ASP A 129 10.81 4.99 10.74
N PHE A 130 9.58 4.55 10.54
CA PHE A 130 9.01 3.51 11.39
C PHE A 130 9.22 2.12 10.80
N LYS A 131 9.17 1.13 11.67
CA LYS A 131 9.16 -0.28 11.30
C LYS A 131 8.00 -0.94 12.03
N ILE A 132 7.08 -1.50 11.26
CA ILE A 132 5.90 -2.19 11.79
C ILE A 132 6.03 -3.67 11.45
N THR A 133 5.80 -4.53 12.43
CA THR A 133 5.74 -5.97 12.23
C THR A 133 4.30 -6.42 12.45
N LEU A 134 3.73 -7.11 11.48
CA LEU A 134 2.36 -7.59 11.53
C LEU A 134 2.35 -9.12 11.52
N ASN A 135 1.69 -9.73 12.49
CA ASN A 135 1.59 -11.17 12.61
C ASN A 135 0.14 -11.60 12.39
N TYR A 136 -0.06 -12.44 11.38
CA TYR A 136 -1.38 -12.96 11.01
C TYR A 136 -1.47 -14.46 11.24
N ASP A 137 -2.63 -14.90 11.69
CA ASP A 137 -3.04 -16.30 11.64
C ASP A 137 -4.19 -16.40 10.63
N GLY A 138 -3.89 -16.96 9.45
CA GLY A 138 -4.82 -16.87 8.33
C GLY A 138 -5.04 -15.41 7.95
N ASP A 139 -6.29 -14.97 7.97
CA ASP A 139 -6.69 -13.61 7.64
C ASP A 139 -6.81 -12.70 8.88
N THR A 140 -6.52 -13.23 10.07
CA THR A 140 -6.69 -12.52 11.33
C THR A 140 -5.37 -11.98 11.84
N LEU A 141 -5.31 -10.68 12.13
CA LEU A 141 -4.15 -10.07 12.77
C LEU A 141 -4.14 -10.47 14.25
N THR A 142 -3.08 -11.18 14.67
CA THR A 142 -2.95 -11.67 16.04
C THR A 142 -2.13 -10.74 16.92
N SER A 143 -1.13 -10.06 16.35
CA SER A 143 -0.30 -9.10 17.08
C SER A 143 0.43 -8.19 16.12
N PHE A 144 0.91 -7.06 16.64
CA PHE A 144 1.79 -6.17 15.89
C PHE A 144 2.79 -5.49 16.82
N GLU A 145 3.90 -5.05 16.24
CA GLU A 145 4.91 -4.26 16.94
C GLU A 145 5.27 -3.05 16.07
N LYS A 146 5.55 -1.92 16.71
CA LYS A 146 5.91 -0.69 16.04
C LYS A 146 7.13 -0.08 16.71
N ALA A 147 8.15 0.24 15.91
CA ALA A 147 9.39 0.83 16.37
C ALA A 147 9.83 1.95 15.42
N TRP A 148 10.76 2.78 15.84
CA TRP A 148 11.37 3.84 15.02
C TRP A 148 12.88 3.67 14.99
N ASP A 149 13.48 4.03 13.87
CA ASP A 149 14.93 4.11 13.74
C ASP A 149 15.48 5.42 14.30
#